data_fa94ab83170a23e635fa85d25bffc7e8
#
_entry.id   fa94ab83170a23e635fa85d25bffc7e8
#
_cell.length_a   1.000
_cell.length_b   1.000
_cell.length_c   1.000
_cell.angle_alpha   90.00
_cell.angle_beta   90.00
_cell.angle_gamma   90.00
#
_symmetry.space_group_name_H-M   'P 1'
#
loop_
_entity.id
_entity.type
_entity.pdbx_description
1 polymer ?
#
loop_
_entity_poly.entity_id
_entity_poly.type
_entity_poly.pdbx_seq_one_letter_code
_entity_poly.pdbx_strand_id
1 'polypeptide(L)'
;MKNARRRPARPRPGRPASKKQTQQKPVHRKPVKKQAPLPTPEEPRVLRLGLVPGTTPGKWIDIWKERMPHVELELVPLSFAAQREGIDDVDLALVRLPLERPGDLHVIPLYDEVPVVVAAKDSHLMAVDELTAGDLTGEVLITPGDDVLGSLDLPTVAPSFPTIPTTEDAVATVASGTGILVVPMSLARLHKRKDADYRPLVSGPTSTVVLAWPREATTADVETFIGIVRGRTANSSR
;
A
#
# COMPACT_ATOMS: atom_id res chain seq x y z
N MET A 1 16.09 94.50 -55.31
CA MET A 1 17.06 94.91 -56.38
C MET A 1 17.59 93.64 -57.06
N LYS A 2 17.52 93.63 -58.37
CA LYS A 2 18.23 92.79 -59.38
C LYS A 2 18.06 91.29 -59.30
N ASN A 3 17.14 90.72 -60.05
CA ASN A 3 17.31 90.30 -61.46
C ASN A 3 18.54 89.52 -61.80
N ALA A 4 18.35 88.26 -62.23
CA ALA A 4 18.96 87.76 -63.44
C ALA A 4 18.36 86.38 -63.83
N ARG A 5 17.74 86.46 -65.02
CA ARG A 5 17.27 85.34 -65.85
C ARG A 5 18.45 84.46 -66.32
N ARG A 6 18.29 83.21 -66.60
CA ARG A 6 18.74 82.55 -67.83
C ARG A 6 18.18 81.15 -68.01
N ARG A 7 17.77 80.95 -69.11
CA ARG A 7 17.17 80.06 -70.06
C ARG A 7 17.67 78.61 -70.10
N PRO A 8 16.94 77.75 -70.78
CA PRO A 8 16.93 76.30 -70.59
C PRO A 8 17.91 75.58 -71.55
N ALA A 9 18.33 74.36 -71.17
CA ALA A 9 19.11 73.46 -72.00
C ALA A 9 18.38 72.14 -72.25
N ARG A 10 18.49 71.72 -73.50
CA ARG A 10 17.80 70.66 -74.27
C ARG A 10 17.94 69.24 -73.61
N PRO A 11 17.01 68.35 -73.98
CA PRO A 11 17.00 66.95 -73.52
C PRO A 11 18.00 66.09 -74.28
N ARG A 12 18.63 65.12 -73.58
CA ARG A 12 19.40 64.00 -74.11
C ARG A 12 18.59 62.71 -74.08
N PRO A 13 18.82 61.83 -75.06
CA PRO A 13 17.97 60.65 -75.27
C PRO A 13 18.18 59.54 -74.24
N GLY A 14 17.13 58.77 -74.04
CA GLY A 14 16.97 57.75 -73.06
C GLY A 14 17.92 56.57 -73.11
N ARG A 15 18.22 56.09 -71.94
CA ARG A 15 18.87 54.80 -71.72
C ARG A 15 17.84 53.84 -71.20
N PRO A 16 17.80 52.56 -71.66
CA PRO A 16 16.73 51.62 -71.28
C PRO A 16 16.80 51.21 -69.79
N ALA A 17 15.63 51.17 -69.21
CA ALA A 17 15.43 50.75 -67.78
C ALA A 17 15.77 49.27 -67.59
N SER A 18 16.80 49.04 -66.79
CA SER A 18 17.16 47.72 -66.24
C SER A 18 16.07 47.28 -65.25
N LYS A 19 15.34 46.24 -65.62
CA LYS A 19 14.39 45.56 -64.67
C LYS A 19 15.14 45.08 -63.48
N LYS A 20 14.96 45.70 -62.31
CA LYS A 20 15.35 45.12 -60.99
C LYS A 20 14.49 43.93 -60.74
N GLN A 21 15.08 42.72 -60.84
CA GLN A 21 14.52 41.54 -60.31
C GLN A 21 14.52 41.65 -58.75
N THR A 22 13.35 41.70 -58.18
CA THR A 22 13.15 41.62 -56.73
C THR A 22 13.41 40.20 -56.32
N GLN A 23 14.60 39.92 -55.74
CA GLN A 23 14.89 38.65 -55.08
C GLN A 23 14.03 38.57 -53.82
N GLN A 24 13.00 37.72 -53.88
CA GLN A 24 12.26 37.32 -52.71
C GLN A 24 13.19 36.50 -51.84
N LYS A 25 13.46 37.00 -50.61
CA LYS A 25 14.15 36.25 -49.55
C LYS A 25 13.32 35.01 -49.21
N PRO A 26 13.94 33.81 -49.08
CA PRO A 26 13.22 32.62 -48.65
C PRO A 26 12.72 32.83 -47.23
N VAL A 27 11.41 32.74 -47.06
CA VAL A 27 10.75 32.71 -45.75
C VAL A 27 11.15 31.39 -45.08
N HIS A 28 12.02 31.44 -44.07
CA HIS A 28 12.29 30.31 -43.18
C HIS A 28 10.99 29.95 -42.47
N ARG A 29 10.27 28.95 -42.98
CA ARG A 29 9.21 28.28 -42.22
C ARG A 29 9.87 27.56 -41.03
N LYS A 30 9.61 28.07 -39.81
CA LYS A 30 9.95 27.37 -38.57
C LYS A 30 9.37 25.97 -38.67
N PRO A 31 10.14 24.91 -38.29
CA PRO A 31 9.60 23.57 -38.27
C PRO A 31 8.41 23.53 -37.29
N VAL A 32 7.26 23.11 -37.80
CA VAL A 32 6.08 22.80 -36.99
C VAL A 32 6.52 21.69 -36.02
N LYS A 33 6.62 22.02 -34.74
CA LYS A 33 6.78 20.99 -33.69
C LYS A 33 5.64 20.00 -33.92
N LYS A 34 5.99 18.77 -34.31
CA LYS A 34 5.06 17.65 -34.24
C LYS A 34 4.53 17.62 -32.79
N GLN A 35 3.25 17.94 -32.63
CA GLN A 35 2.57 17.70 -31.36
C GLN A 35 2.75 16.23 -31.05
N ALA A 36 3.28 15.95 -29.87
CA ALA A 36 3.29 14.59 -29.33
C ALA A 36 1.85 14.05 -29.40
N PRO A 37 1.67 12.77 -29.74
CA PRO A 37 0.33 12.17 -29.69
C PRO A 37 -0.29 12.47 -28.33
N LEU A 38 -1.54 12.91 -28.34
CA LEU A 38 -2.33 13.02 -27.12
C LEU A 38 -2.27 11.66 -26.42
N PRO A 39 -2.00 11.60 -25.11
CA PRO A 39 -2.01 10.33 -24.39
C PRO A 39 -3.35 9.67 -24.65
N THR A 40 -3.30 8.45 -25.18
CA THR A 40 -4.49 7.60 -25.31
C THR A 40 -5.05 7.46 -23.91
N PRO A 41 -6.37 7.61 -23.68
CA PRO A 41 -6.95 7.34 -22.38
C PRO A 41 -6.51 5.93 -21.96
N GLU A 42 -5.77 5.82 -20.84
CA GLU A 42 -5.43 4.52 -20.30
C GLU A 42 -6.74 3.84 -19.90
N GLU A 43 -6.92 2.58 -20.33
CA GLU A 43 -8.07 1.80 -19.91
C GLU A 43 -8.10 1.71 -18.38
N PRO A 44 -9.29 1.79 -17.77
CA PRO A 44 -9.42 1.64 -16.32
C PRO A 44 -8.80 0.31 -15.88
N ARG A 45 -7.81 0.40 -15.00
CA ARG A 45 -7.15 -0.78 -14.42
C ARG A 45 -7.50 -0.88 -12.96
N VAL A 46 -7.48 -2.08 -12.43
CA VAL A 46 -7.73 -2.39 -11.02
C VAL A 46 -6.51 -3.11 -10.47
N LEU A 47 -6.02 -2.67 -9.31
CA LEU A 47 -5.03 -3.39 -8.52
C LEU A 47 -5.74 -4.04 -7.33
N ARG A 48 -5.67 -5.37 -7.23
CA ARG A 48 -6.32 -6.16 -6.18
C ARG A 48 -5.33 -6.42 -5.05
N LEU A 49 -5.63 -5.89 -3.86
CA LEU A 49 -4.82 -6.06 -2.66
C LEU A 49 -5.53 -6.96 -1.66
N GLY A 50 -5.02 -8.17 -1.47
CA GLY A 50 -5.49 -9.12 -0.46
C GLY A 50 -5.07 -8.70 0.94
N LEU A 51 -5.95 -8.87 1.93
CA LEU A 51 -5.72 -8.46 3.30
C LEU A 51 -6.19 -9.53 4.28
N VAL A 52 -5.31 -10.08 5.11
CA VAL A 52 -5.72 -10.86 6.27
C VAL A 52 -6.20 -9.96 7.42
N PRO A 53 -7.08 -10.45 8.31
CA PRO A 53 -7.62 -9.66 9.42
C PRO A 53 -6.54 -8.98 10.25
N GLY A 54 -6.79 -7.74 10.67
CA GLY A 54 -5.87 -6.95 11.51
C GLY A 54 -4.78 -6.20 10.76
N THR A 55 -4.49 -6.50 9.50
CA THR A 55 -3.54 -5.70 8.70
C THR A 55 -4.10 -4.31 8.38
N THR A 56 -3.27 -3.27 8.48
CA THR A 56 -3.72 -1.87 8.34
C THR A 56 -2.92 -1.12 7.28
N PRO A 57 -3.24 -1.28 5.99
CA PRO A 57 -2.52 -0.64 4.88
C PRO A 57 -2.90 0.83 4.64
N GLY A 58 -3.73 1.46 5.48
CA GLY A 58 -4.35 2.77 5.23
C GLY A 58 -3.39 3.83 4.69
N LYS A 59 -2.21 3.98 5.28
CA LYS A 59 -1.18 4.92 4.82
C LYS A 59 -0.70 4.66 3.39
N TRP A 60 -0.56 3.39 2.98
CA TRP A 60 -0.15 3.01 1.63
C TRP A 60 -1.29 3.19 0.62
N ILE A 61 -2.53 2.94 1.06
CA ILE A 61 -3.74 3.18 0.27
C ILE A 61 -3.87 4.68 -0.06
N ASP A 62 -3.65 5.56 0.91
CA ASP A 62 -3.74 7.01 0.68
C ASP A 62 -2.69 7.48 -0.33
N ILE A 63 -1.44 7.01 -0.18
CA ILE A 63 -0.36 7.31 -1.13
C ILE A 63 -0.66 6.74 -2.51
N TRP A 64 -1.25 5.53 -2.58
CA TRP A 64 -1.65 4.94 -3.86
C TRP A 64 -2.68 5.81 -4.59
N LYS A 65 -3.75 6.20 -3.91
CA LYS A 65 -4.81 7.06 -4.48
C LYS A 65 -4.26 8.39 -5.01
N GLU A 66 -3.26 8.95 -4.32
CA GLU A 66 -2.61 10.18 -4.76
C GLU A 66 -1.74 9.97 -6.02
N ARG A 67 -0.98 8.88 -6.07
CA ARG A 67 -0.02 8.62 -7.16
C ARG A 67 -0.64 7.97 -8.39
N MET A 68 -1.65 7.14 -8.20
CA MET A 68 -2.27 6.31 -9.21
C MET A 68 -3.79 6.56 -9.30
N PRO A 69 -4.25 7.81 -9.51
CA PRO A 69 -5.67 8.16 -9.48
C PRO A 69 -6.50 7.46 -10.57
N HIS A 70 -5.84 6.89 -11.59
CA HIS A 70 -6.48 6.20 -12.71
C HIS A 70 -6.47 4.66 -12.55
N VAL A 71 -5.90 4.15 -11.46
CA VAL A 71 -5.88 2.72 -11.14
C VAL A 71 -6.64 2.52 -9.84
N GLU A 72 -7.80 1.88 -9.93
CA GLU A 72 -8.60 1.54 -8.76
C GLU A 72 -7.85 0.55 -7.87
N LEU A 73 -7.93 0.73 -6.54
CA LEU A 73 -7.41 -0.22 -5.57
C LEU A 73 -8.58 -0.96 -4.93
N GLU A 74 -8.75 -2.23 -5.31
CA GLU A 74 -9.72 -3.14 -4.70
C GLU A 74 -9.10 -3.86 -3.51
N LEU A 75 -9.77 -3.81 -2.35
CA LEU A 75 -9.34 -4.53 -1.15
C LEU A 75 -10.09 -5.84 -1.06
N VAL A 76 -9.35 -6.96 -1.07
CA VAL A 76 -9.91 -8.31 -1.04
C VAL A 76 -9.64 -8.94 0.34
N PRO A 77 -10.66 -9.21 1.15
CA PRO A 77 -10.47 -9.88 2.43
C PRO A 77 -10.02 -11.33 2.23
N LEU A 78 -8.97 -11.73 2.95
CA LEU A 78 -8.44 -13.11 2.96
C LEU A 78 -8.57 -13.67 4.37
N SER A 79 -8.94 -14.95 4.52
CA SER A 79 -8.81 -15.62 5.80
C SER A 79 -7.34 -16.02 6.04
N PHE A 80 -6.91 -16.09 7.31
CA PHE A 80 -5.56 -16.56 7.63
C PHE A 80 -5.34 -18.00 7.15
N ALA A 81 -6.33 -18.89 7.36
CA ALA A 81 -6.23 -20.29 6.97
C ALA A 81 -6.07 -20.51 5.44
N ALA A 82 -6.66 -19.62 4.62
CA ALA A 82 -6.60 -19.71 3.15
C ALA A 82 -5.73 -18.59 2.53
N GLN A 83 -4.85 -17.95 3.33
CA GLN A 83 -4.06 -16.82 2.83
C GLN A 83 -3.13 -17.23 1.67
N ARG A 84 -2.61 -18.47 1.66
CA ARG A 84 -1.70 -18.93 0.61
C ARG A 84 -2.42 -19.04 -0.73
N GLU A 85 -3.59 -19.67 -0.75
CA GLU A 85 -4.42 -19.78 -1.95
C GLU A 85 -4.95 -18.42 -2.40
N GLY A 86 -5.37 -17.59 -1.44
CA GLY A 86 -5.87 -16.25 -1.72
C GLY A 86 -4.85 -15.31 -2.37
N ILE A 87 -3.54 -15.55 -2.20
CA ILE A 87 -2.48 -14.79 -2.90
C ILE A 87 -2.56 -15.01 -4.42
N ASP A 88 -2.93 -16.20 -4.87
CA ASP A 88 -2.99 -16.51 -6.29
C ASP A 88 -4.18 -15.81 -7.01
N ASP A 89 -5.17 -15.34 -6.26
CA ASP A 89 -6.37 -14.65 -6.75
C ASP A 89 -6.27 -13.13 -6.75
N VAL A 90 -5.13 -12.56 -6.29
CA VAL A 90 -4.92 -11.11 -6.17
C VAL A 90 -3.56 -10.70 -6.75
N ASP A 91 -3.35 -9.40 -6.96
CA ASP A 91 -2.07 -8.89 -7.48
C ASP A 91 -0.99 -8.84 -6.38
N LEU A 92 -1.37 -8.52 -5.15
CA LEU A 92 -0.53 -8.46 -3.96
C LEU A 92 -1.37 -8.82 -2.74
N ALA A 93 -0.72 -9.29 -1.68
CA ALA A 93 -1.41 -9.54 -0.41
C ALA A 93 -0.56 -9.13 0.80
N LEU A 94 -1.22 -8.58 1.82
CA LEU A 94 -0.67 -8.45 3.16
C LEU A 94 -1.11 -9.66 3.98
N VAL A 95 -0.15 -10.52 4.30
CA VAL A 95 -0.36 -11.82 4.92
C VAL A 95 0.62 -12.04 6.07
N ARG A 96 0.46 -13.12 6.83
CA ARG A 96 1.33 -13.47 7.95
C ARG A 96 2.20 -14.66 7.65
N LEU A 97 3.42 -14.64 8.17
CA LEU A 97 4.26 -15.84 8.20
C LEU A 97 3.78 -16.82 9.29
N PRO A 98 4.02 -18.12 9.12
CA PRO A 98 4.63 -18.77 7.96
C PRO A 98 3.69 -18.88 6.76
N LEU A 99 4.27 -18.91 5.56
CA LEU A 99 3.55 -19.18 4.32
C LEU A 99 3.94 -20.57 3.79
N GLU A 100 2.98 -21.35 3.35
CA GLU A 100 3.25 -22.56 2.62
C GLU A 100 3.81 -22.27 1.23
N ARG A 101 4.69 -23.15 0.72
CA ARG A 101 5.28 -23.02 -0.63
C ARG A 101 5.78 -21.61 -0.96
N PRO A 102 6.66 -21.01 -0.11
CA PRO A 102 7.11 -19.64 -0.33
C PRO A 102 7.98 -19.47 -1.58
N GLY A 103 8.46 -20.58 -2.17
CA GLY A 103 9.31 -20.58 -3.38
C GLY A 103 8.64 -19.96 -4.61
N ASP A 104 7.32 -20.02 -4.71
CA ASP A 104 6.54 -19.49 -5.83
C ASP A 104 6.20 -18.01 -5.68
N LEU A 105 6.55 -17.44 -4.52
CA LEU A 105 6.20 -16.07 -4.16
C LEU A 105 7.42 -15.16 -4.06
N HIS A 106 7.22 -13.88 -4.32
CA HIS A 106 8.02 -12.82 -3.75
C HIS A 106 7.44 -12.46 -2.39
N VAL A 107 8.30 -12.32 -1.38
CA VAL A 107 7.91 -12.01 -0.01
C VAL A 107 8.80 -10.88 0.52
N ILE A 108 8.18 -9.82 1.05
CA ILE A 108 8.88 -8.71 1.68
C ILE A 108 8.38 -8.61 3.12
N PRO A 109 9.21 -8.90 4.15
CA PRO A 109 8.87 -8.64 5.54
C PRO A 109 8.64 -7.13 5.76
N LEU A 110 7.57 -6.79 6.49
CA LEU A 110 7.18 -5.41 6.74
C LEU A 110 7.38 -5.02 8.20
N TYR A 111 6.78 -5.78 9.10
CA TYR A 111 6.87 -5.55 10.55
C TYR A 111 6.46 -6.79 11.34
N ASP A 112 6.94 -6.84 12.58
CA ASP A 112 6.50 -7.82 13.58
C ASP A 112 5.41 -7.21 14.44
N GLU A 113 4.35 -7.98 14.67
CA GLU A 113 3.25 -7.60 15.56
C GLU A 113 3.58 -7.98 17.01
N VAL A 114 3.26 -7.10 17.93
CA VAL A 114 3.42 -7.35 19.36
C VAL A 114 2.34 -8.31 19.83
N PRO A 115 2.68 -9.45 20.47
CA PRO A 115 1.69 -10.31 21.08
C PRO A 115 1.09 -9.63 22.32
N VAL A 116 -0.22 -9.79 22.52
CA VAL A 116 -0.93 -9.26 23.68
C VAL A 116 -1.79 -10.33 24.31
N VAL A 117 -1.95 -10.24 25.63
CA VAL A 117 -2.92 -11.03 26.39
C VAL A 117 -4.19 -10.21 26.51
N VAL A 118 -5.30 -10.76 26.01
CA VAL A 118 -6.64 -10.20 26.16
C VAL A 118 -7.34 -10.90 27.33
N ALA A 119 -7.96 -10.16 28.23
CA ALA A 119 -8.74 -10.67 29.34
C ALA A 119 -9.93 -9.74 29.66
N ALA A 120 -10.79 -10.17 30.58
CA ALA A 120 -11.84 -9.31 31.11
C ALA A 120 -11.22 -8.03 31.71
N LYS A 121 -11.89 -6.91 31.55
CA LYS A 121 -11.38 -5.60 31.97
C LYS A 121 -11.11 -5.49 33.47
N ASP A 122 -11.84 -6.26 34.29
CA ASP A 122 -11.70 -6.35 35.75
C ASP A 122 -10.76 -7.47 36.17
N SER A 123 -10.12 -8.17 35.24
CA SER A 123 -9.09 -9.18 35.55
C SER A 123 -7.89 -8.53 36.25
N HIS A 124 -7.30 -9.25 37.21
CA HIS A 124 -6.06 -8.85 37.88
C HIS A 124 -4.89 -8.64 36.92
N LEU A 125 -4.89 -9.35 35.78
CA LEU A 125 -3.88 -9.18 34.73
C LEU A 125 -3.90 -7.76 34.10
N MET A 126 -5.01 -7.04 34.21
CA MET A 126 -5.13 -5.67 33.67
C MET A 126 -4.57 -4.59 34.64
N ALA A 127 -4.13 -4.99 35.86
CA ALA A 127 -3.56 -4.08 36.84
C ALA A 127 -2.10 -3.66 36.58
N VAL A 128 -1.44 -4.29 35.61
CA VAL A 128 -0.04 -4.02 35.20
C VAL A 128 0.00 -3.48 33.78
N ASP A 129 1.13 -2.89 33.38
CA ASP A 129 1.30 -2.32 32.04
C ASP A 129 1.72 -3.37 30.99
N GLU A 130 2.41 -4.44 31.43
CA GLU A 130 2.87 -5.55 30.60
C GLU A 130 2.86 -6.84 31.40
N LEU A 131 2.81 -7.99 30.71
CA LEU A 131 2.74 -9.32 31.30
C LEU A 131 3.91 -10.17 30.82
N THR A 132 4.34 -11.09 31.68
CA THR A 132 5.29 -12.17 31.36
C THR A 132 4.58 -13.52 31.29
N ALA A 133 5.22 -14.54 30.74
CA ALA A 133 4.67 -15.90 30.75
C ALA A 133 4.36 -16.38 32.18
N GLY A 134 5.15 -15.98 33.19
CA GLY A 134 4.95 -16.34 34.58
C GLY A 134 3.64 -15.81 35.17
N ASP A 135 3.20 -14.64 34.76
CA ASP A 135 1.94 -14.00 35.19
C ASP A 135 0.70 -14.76 34.72
N LEU A 136 0.86 -15.61 33.69
CA LEU A 136 -0.23 -16.40 33.09
C LEU A 136 -0.37 -17.80 33.73
N THR A 137 0.42 -18.10 34.77
CA THR A 137 0.42 -19.42 35.40
C THR A 137 -0.96 -19.79 35.93
N GLY A 138 -1.52 -20.89 35.40
CA GLY A 138 -2.83 -21.42 35.83
C GLY A 138 -4.03 -20.72 35.18
N GLU A 139 -3.81 -19.69 34.38
CA GLU A 139 -4.89 -19.07 33.56
C GLU A 139 -5.40 -20.05 32.49
N VAL A 140 -6.69 -19.97 32.16
CA VAL A 140 -7.29 -20.77 31.08
C VAL A 140 -6.99 -20.10 29.75
N LEU A 141 -6.12 -20.70 28.93
CA LEU A 141 -5.79 -20.17 27.59
C LEU A 141 -6.80 -20.66 26.56
N ILE A 142 -7.56 -19.72 26.00
CA ILE A 142 -8.48 -19.97 24.90
C ILE A 142 -7.72 -19.78 23.58
N THR A 143 -7.67 -20.85 22.76
CA THR A 143 -7.10 -20.79 21.40
C THR A 143 -8.24 -20.89 20.39
N PRO A 144 -8.49 -19.83 19.58
CA PRO A 144 -9.55 -19.86 18.59
C PRO A 144 -9.19 -20.73 17.38
N GLY A 145 -10.20 -21.13 16.60
CA GLY A 145 -9.99 -21.94 15.40
C GLY A 145 -9.26 -21.22 14.27
N ASP A 146 -9.32 -19.89 14.25
CA ASP A 146 -8.60 -19.00 13.33
C ASP A 146 -7.31 -18.39 13.92
N ASP A 147 -6.72 -19.07 14.93
CA ASP A 147 -5.48 -18.61 15.57
C ASP A 147 -4.35 -18.41 14.57
N VAL A 148 -3.59 -17.33 14.76
CA VAL A 148 -2.47 -16.92 13.89
C VAL A 148 -1.09 -17.08 14.54
N LEU A 149 -1.01 -17.42 15.83
CA LEU A 149 0.24 -17.57 16.57
C LEU A 149 0.69 -19.02 16.69
N GLY A 150 -0.22 -19.96 16.47
CA GLY A 150 0.05 -21.38 16.62
C GLY A 150 0.18 -21.84 18.08
N SER A 151 0.82 -22.97 18.29
CA SER A 151 0.98 -23.54 19.63
C SER A 151 1.90 -22.66 20.49
N LEU A 152 1.41 -22.27 21.67
CA LEU A 152 2.15 -21.45 22.64
C LEU A 152 2.63 -22.33 23.81
N ASP A 153 3.93 -22.21 24.12
CA ASP A 153 4.50 -22.84 25.33
C ASP A 153 4.38 -21.88 26.52
N LEU A 154 3.17 -21.83 27.09
CA LEU A 154 2.84 -20.96 28.23
C LEU A 154 2.36 -21.84 29.43
N PRO A 155 2.62 -21.43 30.68
CA PRO A 155 2.24 -22.18 31.89
C PRO A 155 0.74 -22.03 32.18
N THR A 156 -0.09 -22.19 31.17
CA THR A 156 -1.55 -22.03 31.19
C THR A 156 -2.23 -23.39 31.22
N VAL A 157 -3.54 -23.42 31.47
CA VAL A 157 -4.36 -24.63 31.41
C VAL A 157 -5.29 -24.59 30.18
N ALA A 158 -5.58 -25.77 29.64
CA ALA A 158 -6.51 -25.87 28.51
C ALA A 158 -7.96 -25.63 28.99
N PRO A 159 -8.82 -25.04 28.16
CA PRO A 159 -10.23 -24.91 28.48
C PRO A 159 -10.94 -26.26 28.51
N SER A 160 -11.95 -26.37 29.37
CA SER A 160 -12.79 -27.58 29.50
C SER A 160 -13.96 -27.60 28.50
N PHE A 161 -14.03 -26.66 27.56
CA PHE A 161 -15.08 -26.52 26.55
C PHE A 161 -14.47 -26.66 25.14
N PRO A 162 -15.32 -26.89 24.11
CA PRO A 162 -14.86 -27.01 22.71
C PRO A 162 -14.16 -25.75 22.19
N THR A 163 -13.29 -25.94 21.20
CA THR A 163 -12.62 -24.83 20.51
C THR A 163 -13.61 -23.79 19.99
N ILE A 164 -13.35 -22.54 20.30
CA ILE A 164 -14.14 -21.40 19.83
C ILE A 164 -13.73 -21.11 18.38
N PRO A 165 -14.69 -20.98 17.42
CA PRO A 165 -14.34 -20.92 16.00
C PRO A 165 -13.52 -19.69 15.59
N THR A 166 -13.80 -18.52 16.18
CA THR A 166 -13.21 -17.24 15.73
C THR A 166 -12.56 -16.48 16.86
N THR A 167 -11.56 -15.65 16.51
CA THR A 167 -10.93 -14.69 17.43
C THR A 167 -11.96 -13.71 18.01
N GLU A 168 -12.96 -13.28 17.23
CA GLU A 168 -14.03 -12.40 17.72
C GLU A 168 -14.83 -13.04 18.85
N ASP A 169 -15.27 -14.30 18.67
CA ASP A 169 -16.01 -15.05 19.69
C ASP A 169 -15.13 -15.37 20.90
N ALA A 170 -13.84 -15.63 20.68
CA ALA A 170 -12.86 -15.84 21.77
C ALA A 170 -12.71 -14.57 22.62
N VAL A 171 -12.59 -13.38 21.99
CA VAL A 171 -12.58 -12.10 22.71
C VAL A 171 -13.87 -11.87 23.48
N ALA A 172 -15.03 -12.23 22.92
CA ALA A 172 -16.31 -12.15 23.63
C ALA A 172 -16.35 -13.09 24.85
N THR A 173 -15.77 -14.28 24.73
CA THR A 173 -15.70 -15.27 25.80
C THR A 173 -14.77 -14.81 26.94
N VAL A 174 -13.56 -14.33 26.65
CA VAL A 174 -12.65 -13.83 27.70
C VAL A 174 -13.20 -12.59 28.39
N ALA A 175 -14.00 -11.78 27.71
CA ALA A 175 -14.66 -10.62 28.29
C ALA A 175 -15.63 -10.99 29.43
N SER A 176 -16.12 -12.24 29.47
CA SER A 176 -16.96 -12.76 30.57
C SER A 176 -16.17 -13.27 31.74
N GLY A 177 -14.83 -13.21 31.74
CA GLY A 177 -13.95 -13.71 32.79
C GLY A 177 -13.66 -15.21 32.70
N THR A 178 -13.95 -15.87 31.56
CA THR A 178 -13.80 -17.34 31.41
C THR A 178 -12.34 -17.77 31.18
N GLY A 179 -11.39 -16.85 30.95
CA GLY A 179 -10.00 -17.13 30.68
C GLY A 179 -9.29 -15.99 29.99
N ILE A 180 -8.21 -16.32 29.31
CA ILE A 180 -7.39 -15.38 28.57
C ILE A 180 -7.23 -15.81 27.11
N LEU A 181 -6.88 -14.87 26.26
CA LEU A 181 -6.55 -15.08 24.85
C LEU A 181 -5.22 -14.39 24.53
N VAL A 182 -4.32 -15.05 23.80
CA VAL A 182 -3.08 -14.43 23.30
C VAL A 182 -3.20 -14.25 21.79
N VAL A 183 -3.07 -13.01 21.32
CA VAL A 183 -3.20 -12.66 19.90
C VAL A 183 -2.25 -11.53 19.54
N PRO A 184 -1.95 -11.28 18.24
CA PRO A 184 -1.34 -10.04 17.80
C PRO A 184 -2.18 -8.83 18.21
N MET A 185 -1.52 -7.75 18.61
CA MET A 185 -2.19 -6.51 19.04
C MET A 185 -3.19 -5.96 17.99
N SER A 186 -2.93 -6.19 16.72
CA SER A 186 -3.83 -5.76 15.63
C SER A 186 -5.19 -6.47 15.72
N LEU A 187 -5.22 -7.76 16.04
CA LEU A 187 -6.45 -8.52 16.22
C LEU A 187 -7.20 -8.12 17.51
N ALA A 188 -6.48 -7.88 18.60
CA ALA A 188 -7.08 -7.34 19.82
C ALA A 188 -7.75 -5.97 19.58
N ARG A 189 -7.16 -5.14 18.73
CA ARG A 189 -7.73 -3.84 18.34
C ARG A 189 -8.91 -3.99 17.37
N LEU A 190 -8.84 -4.94 16.44
CA LEU A 190 -9.91 -5.22 15.48
C LEU A 190 -11.18 -5.65 16.19
N HIS A 191 -11.06 -6.55 17.20
CA HIS A 191 -12.18 -7.09 17.98
C HIS A 191 -12.36 -6.39 19.34
N LYS A 192 -12.02 -5.10 19.42
CA LYS A 192 -12.09 -4.32 20.65
C LYS A 192 -13.50 -4.34 21.26
N ARG A 193 -13.57 -4.63 22.59
CA ARG A 193 -14.79 -4.60 23.39
C ARG A 193 -14.65 -3.63 24.57
N LYS A 194 -15.77 -3.23 25.15
CA LYS A 194 -15.79 -2.35 26.34
C LYS A 194 -15.49 -3.10 27.64
N ASP A 195 -15.78 -4.39 27.65
CA ASP A 195 -15.71 -5.33 28.76
C ASP A 195 -14.42 -6.18 28.74
N ALA A 196 -13.56 -6.03 27.72
CA ALA A 196 -12.24 -6.62 27.65
C ALA A 196 -11.16 -5.54 27.45
N ASP A 197 -9.95 -5.84 27.90
CA ASP A 197 -8.75 -5.03 27.66
C ASP A 197 -7.57 -5.95 27.37
N TYR A 198 -6.40 -5.39 26.99
CA TYR A 198 -5.22 -6.18 26.69
C TYR A 198 -3.94 -5.57 27.24
N ARG A 199 -2.93 -6.43 27.51
CA ARG A 199 -1.57 -6.03 27.88
C ARG A 199 -0.55 -6.73 26.99
N PRO A 200 0.54 -6.06 26.62
CA PRO A 200 1.66 -6.70 25.92
C PRO A 200 2.20 -7.90 26.68
N LEU A 201 2.50 -8.97 25.96
CA LEU A 201 3.18 -10.15 26.49
C LEU A 201 4.67 -10.05 26.18
N VAL A 202 5.48 -9.80 27.20
CA VAL A 202 6.95 -9.68 27.06
C VAL A 202 7.52 -11.01 26.64
N SER A 203 8.40 -11.01 25.63
CA SER A 203 9.01 -12.21 25.04
C SER A 203 8.00 -13.25 24.53
N GLY A 204 6.77 -12.84 24.26
CA GLY A 204 5.77 -13.70 23.61
C GLY A 204 6.09 -13.92 22.12
N PRO A 205 5.35 -14.84 21.47
CA PRO A 205 5.54 -15.16 20.07
C PRO A 205 5.14 -13.97 19.19
N THR A 206 5.98 -13.60 18.25
CA THR A 206 5.69 -12.53 17.30
C THR A 206 5.00 -13.09 16.05
N SER A 207 4.16 -12.28 15.43
CA SER A 207 3.56 -12.53 14.12
C SER A 207 4.14 -11.55 13.10
N THR A 208 4.84 -12.05 12.09
CA THR A 208 5.44 -11.19 11.06
C THR A 208 4.47 -10.98 9.92
N VAL A 209 4.10 -9.72 9.66
CA VAL A 209 3.32 -9.32 8.49
C VAL A 209 4.25 -9.09 7.30
N VAL A 210 3.88 -9.64 6.16
CA VAL A 210 4.64 -9.55 4.92
C VAL A 210 3.75 -9.07 3.77
N LEU A 211 4.37 -8.42 2.77
CA LEU A 211 3.78 -8.23 1.45
C LEU A 211 4.24 -9.41 0.58
N ALA A 212 3.27 -10.13 0.00
CA ALA A 212 3.53 -11.30 -0.86
C ALA A 212 2.77 -11.20 -2.18
N TRP A 213 3.36 -11.75 -3.25
CA TRP A 213 2.73 -11.85 -4.58
C TRP A 213 3.38 -12.95 -5.41
N PRO A 214 2.66 -13.53 -6.40
CA PRO A 214 3.23 -14.55 -7.28
C PRO A 214 4.42 -14.00 -8.08
N ARG A 215 5.50 -14.80 -8.23
CA ARG A 215 6.73 -14.37 -8.93
C ARG A 215 6.49 -13.96 -10.36
N GLU A 216 5.54 -14.62 -11.04
CA GLU A 216 5.24 -14.41 -12.45
C GLU A 216 4.24 -13.26 -12.68
N ALA A 217 3.63 -12.71 -11.61
CA ALA A 217 2.60 -11.67 -11.68
C ALA A 217 3.11 -10.26 -11.39
N THR A 218 4.41 -10.00 -11.51
CA THR A 218 4.97 -8.66 -11.27
C THR A 218 4.65 -7.72 -12.43
N THR A 219 3.64 -6.88 -12.26
CA THR A 219 3.25 -5.82 -13.21
C THR A 219 3.84 -4.45 -12.81
N ALA A 220 3.72 -3.44 -13.67
CA ALA A 220 4.15 -2.07 -13.37
C ALA A 220 3.38 -1.47 -12.16
N ASP A 221 2.10 -1.83 -12.00
CA ASP A 221 1.26 -1.40 -10.88
C ASP A 221 1.72 -2.06 -9.57
N VAL A 222 2.04 -3.36 -9.61
CA VAL A 222 2.64 -4.11 -8.50
C VAL A 222 3.98 -3.47 -8.07
N GLU A 223 4.88 -3.18 -9.03
CA GLU A 223 6.16 -2.50 -8.74
C GLU A 223 5.96 -1.12 -8.11
N THR A 224 4.96 -0.37 -8.56
CA THR A 224 4.61 0.93 -8.00
C THR A 224 4.15 0.80 -6.55
N PHE A 225 3.28 -0.17 -6.25
CA PHE A 225 2.82 -0.42 -4.88
C PHE A 225 3.96 -0.85 -3.96
N ILE A 226 4.84 -1.74 -4.43
CA ILE A 226 6.06 -2.12 -3.70
C ILE A 226 6.94 -0.88 -3.39
N GLY A 227 7.07 0.03 -4.38
CA GLY A 227 7.78 1.29 -4.20
C GLY A 227 7.18 2.15 -3.09
N ILE A 228 5.84 2.23 -3.00
CA ILE A 228 5.12 2.95 -1.96
C ILE A 228 5.39 2.32 -0.58
N VAL A 229 5.25 1.01 -0.48
CA VAL A 229 5.48 0.26 0.78
C VAL A 229 6.92 0.46 1.27
N ARG A 230 7.91 0.48 0.38
CA ARG A 230 9.32 0.74 0.69
C ARG A 230 9.65 2.22 0.93
N GLY A 231 8.67 3.11 0.91
CA GLY A 231 8.85 4.53 1.15
C GLY A 231 9.56 5.29 0.02
N ARG A 232 9.60 4.75 -1.21
CA ARG A 232 10.18 5.44 -2.36
C ARG A 232 9.31 6.63 -2.75
N THR A 233 9.93 7.79 -2.95
CA THR A 233 9.24 8.97 -3.49
C THR A 233 9.11 8.86 -5.02
N ALA A 234 8.18 9.62 -5.62
CA ALA A 234 7.97 9.65 -7.08
C ALA A 234 9.25 9.97 -7.87
N ASN A 235 10.23 10.64 -7.25
CA ASN A 235 11.50 11.07 -7.87
C ASN A 235 12.66 10.06 -7.69
N SER A 236 12.47 8.94 -6.99
CA SER A 236 13.54 7.95 -6.75
C SER A 236 13.59 6.82 -7.79
N SER A 237 12.79 6.91 -8.85
CA SER A 237 12.82 6.00 -10.01
C SER A 237 13.73 6.59 -11.10
N ARG A 238 15.05 6.56 -10.87
CA ARG A 238 16.07 6.80 -11.88
C ARG A 238 17.14 5.74 -11.76
#